data_ce267847b581ada0081c678d40136c4a
#
_entry.id   ce267847b581ada0081c678d40136c4a
#
_cell.length_a   1.000
_cell.length_b   1.000
_cell.length_c   1.000
_cell.angle_alpha   90.00
_cell.angle_beta   90.00
_cell.angle_gamma   90.00
#
_symmetry.space_group_name_H-M   'P 1'
#
loop_
_entity.id
_entity.type
_entity.pdbx_description
1 polymer ?
#
loop_
_entity_poly.entity_id
_entity_poly.type
_entity_poly.pdbx_seq_one_letter_code
_entity_poly.pdbx_strand_id
1 'polypeptide(L)'
;MTGILLAAFGALYGAGAAARAGAYRRGWLPQARLAGSVISVGNLSVGGSGKTPVVALVAGMLREAGHPVAVLSRGYGGSFRGDCLVVSDGENVCADASAAGDEPVMLGRSLPGAVVAVGRRRDRVGRAVEARFGPRVHVLDDGFQHLRLARDLDLVCASARDLVDRPLPAGRLRESTAALARADLILLDADDASVAGVAGAHAGRVLRLRRRVVGFFGPDGAERPAPARPFLLSGIARPERFHGDVTPRVGHVAGTAVFGDHHAFTPQELAGVETRARQAGADALVTTAKDAVRLPPVSLPLLILRITAEVDEEPRLRERVLAAAGRRGSAP
;
A
#
# COMPACT_ATOMS: atom_id res chain seq x y z
N MET A 1 32.71 5.60 -16.23
CA MET A 1 32.31 7.00 -16.05
C MET A 1 30.83 7.15 -15.68
N THR A 2 29.89 6.44 -16.30
CA THR A 2 28.43 6.56 -16.02
C THR A 2 28.04 6.25 -14.56
N GLY A 3 28.65 5.24 -13.92
CA GLY A 3 28.33 4.87 -12.54
C GLY A 3 28.75 5.90 -11.47
N ILE A 4 29.87 6.60 -11.69
CA ILE A 4 30.37 7.63 -10.75
C ILE A 4 29.46 8.87 -10.83
N LEU A 5 29.04 9.27 -12.03
CA LEU A 5 28.12 10.40 -12.23
C LEU A 5 26.75 10.10 -11.58
N LEU A 6 26.19 8.90 -11.79
CA LEU A 6 24.93 8.50 -11.16
C LEU A 6 25.03 8.50 -9.62
N ALA A 7 26.17 8.04 -9.07
CA ALA A 7 26.39 8.06 -7.62
C ALA A 7 26.45 9.50 -7.08
N ALA A 8 27.10 10.45 -7.79
CA ALA A 8 27.16 11.84 -7.40
C ALA A 8 25.75 12.51 -7.44
N PHE A 9 24.98 12.27 -8.49
CA PHE A 9 23.58 12.74 -8.58
C PHE A 9 22.70 12.14 -7.48
N GLY A 10 22.88 10.85 -7.16
CA GLY A 10 22.16 10.19 -6.07
C GLY A 10 22.50 10.80 -4.70
N ALA A 11 23.76 11.12 -4.45
CA ALA A 11 24.18 11.80 -3.23
C ALA A 11 23.57 13.21 -3.12
N LEU A 12 23.58 13.98 -4.20
CA LEU A 12 22.98 15.34 -4.25
C LEU A 12 21.46 15.28 -4.03
N TYR A 13 20.76 14.35 -4.68
CA TYR A 13 19.33 14.13 -4.48
C TYR A 13 19.02 13.76 -3.02
N GLY A 14 19.79 12.83 -2.44
CA GLY A 14 19.65 12.43 -1.04
C GLY A 14 19.90 13.58 -0.07
N ALA A 15 20.92 14.41 -0.34
CA ALA A 15 21.21 15.61 0.46
C ALA A 15 20.07 16.64 0.39
N GLY A 16 19.49 16.88 -0.80
CA GLY A 16 18.33 17.75 -0.99
C GLY A 16 17.09 17.24 -0.23
N ALA A 17 16.83 15.93 -0.27
CA ALA A 17 15.74 15.32 0.48
C ALA A 17 15.95 15.45 2.01
N ALA A 18 17.18 15.25 2.49
CA ALA A 18 17.54 15.41 3.91
C ALA A 18 17.43 16.87 4.35
N ALA A 19 17.91 17.83 3.55
CA ALA A 19 17.80 19.26 3.84
C ALA A 19 16.31 19.68 3.93
N ARG A 20 15.47 19.23 3.00
CA ARG A 20 14.02 19.48 3.05
C ARG A 20 13.39 18.89 4.32
N ALA A 21 13.73 17.66 4.69
CA ALA A 21 13.25 17.04 5.92
C ALA A 21 13.72 17.81 7.16
N GLY A 22 14.98 18.27 7.17
CA GLY A 22 15.54 19.12 8.21
C GLY A 22 14.81 20.46 8.36
N ALA A 23 14.43 21.10 7.25
CA ALA A 23 13.68 22.36 7.23
C ALA A 23 12.28 22.21 7.86
N TYR A 24 11.55 21.11 7.55
CA TYR A 24 10.27 20.82 8.21
C TYR A 24 10.45 20.57 9.71
N ARG A 25 11.46 19.80 10.11
CA ARG A 25 11.73 19.50 11.53
C ARG A 25 12.08 20.73 12.35
N ARG A 26 12.78 21.70 11.75
CA ARG A 26 13.13 22.99 12.38
C ARG A 26 11.99 24.02 12.33
N GLY A 27 10.85 23.69 11.72
CA GLY A 27 9.73 24.61 11.56
C GLY A 27 9.95 25.72 10.50
N TRP A 28 11.00 25.62 9.68
CA TRP A 28 11.24 26.58 8.59
C TRP A 28 10.23 26.46 7.45
N LEU A 29 9.66 25.27 7.31
CA LEU A 29 8.56 25.02 6.35
C LEU A 29 7.26 24.75 7.10
N PRO A 30 6.14 25.37 6.69
CA PRO A 30 4.87 25.21 7.38
C PRO A 30 4.30 23.80 7.19
N GLN A 31 3.83 23.20 8.30
CA GLN A 31 3.10 21.96 8.31
C GLN A 31 1.63 22.21 8.59
N ALA A 32 0.76 21.64 7.76
CA ALA A 32 -0.67 21.59 8.03
C ALA A 32 -0.95 20.60 9.17
N ARG A 33 -1.99 20.88 9.96
CA ARG A 33 -2.56 19.97 10.95
C ARG A 33 -4.02 19.72 10.60
N LEU A 34 -4.49 18.52 10.86
CA LEU A 34 -5.89 18.11 10.77
C LEU A 34 -6.49 18.06 12.19
N ALA A 35 -7.80 18.09 12.29
CA ALA A 35 -8.48 17.94 13.57
C ALA A 35 -8.28 16.52 14.14
N GLY A 36 -8.35 15.51 13.29
CA GLY A 36 -8.06 14.13 13.65
C GLY A 36 -6.58 13.78 13.65
N SER A 37 -6.22 12.68 14.31
CA SER A 37 -4.86 12.14 14.32
C SER A 37 -4.44 11.62 12.95
N VAL A 38 -3.13 11.68 12.67
CA VAL A 38 -2.56 11.29 11.38
C VAL A 38 -1.48 10.22 11.59
N ILE A 39 -1.71 9.04 11.05
CA ILE A 39 -0.77 7.92 11.04
C ILE A 39 -0.27 7.74 9.62
N SER A 40 1.03 7.78 9.42
CA SER A 40 1.64 7.62 8.10
C SER A 40 2.18 6.20 7.94
N VAL A 41 1.80 5.54 6.87
CA VAL A 41 2.43 4.31 6.39
C VAL A 41 3.16 4.65 5.09
N GLY A 42 4.46 4.41 5.05
CA GLY A 42 5.27 4.72 3.89
C GLY A 42 6.48 3.80 3.74
N ASN A 43 7.38 4.13 2.84
CA ASN A 43 8.63 3.42 2.62
C ASN A 43 9.72 4.35 2.11
N LEU A 44 10.95 3.84 1.95
CA LEU A 44 12.06 4.61 1.41
C LEU A 44 12.18 4.50 -0.12
N SER A 45 11.82 3.37 -0.72
CA SER A 45 12.09 3.07 -2.13
C SER A 45 10.89 3.35 -3.05
N VAL A 46 11.16 3.48 -4.34
CA VAL A 46 10.14 3.39 -5.39
C VAL A 46 9.79 1.93 -5.64
N GLY A 47 8.50 1.63 -5.92
CA GLY A 47 7.99 0.29 -6.22
C GLY A 47 7.22 -0.35 -5.07
N GLY A 48 6.78 -1.59 -5.28
CA GLY A 48 5.94 -2.34 -4.35
C GLY A 48 6.71 -2.84 -3.12
N SER A 49 6.53 -2.19 -1.99
CA SER A 49 7.15 -2.50 -0.70
C SER A 49 6.18 -3.10 0.33
N GLY A 50 4.99 -3.57 -0.11
CA GLY A 50 3.99 -4.14 0.80
C GLY A 50 3.24 -3.14 1.68
N LYS A 51 3.28 -1.83 1.37
CA LYS A 51 2.60 -0.77 2.14
C LYS A 51 1.09 -0.97 2.22
N THR A 52 0.43 -1.23 1.11
CA THR A 52 -1.03 -1.29 1.02
C THR A 52 -1.66 -2.32 1.97
N PRO A 53 -1.12 -3.55 2.12
CA PRO A 53 -1.57 -4.46 3.17
C PRO A 53 -1.36 -3.93 4.59
N VAL A 54 -0.29 -3.15 4.85
CA VAL A 54 -0.04 -2.52 6.16
C VAL A 54 -1.03 -1.38 6.42
N VAL A 55 -1.35 -0.57 5.40
CA VAL A 55 -2.42 0.45 5.49
C VAL A 55 -3.75 -0.21 5.87
N ALA A 56 -4.09 -1.33 5.21
CA ALA A 56 -5.31 -2.07 5.53
C ALA A 56 -5.29 -2.65 6.96
N LEU A 57 -4.16 -3.20 7.41
CA LEU A 57 -3.99 -3.69 8.78
C LEU A 57 -4.18 -2.58 9.82
N VAL A 58 -3.51 -1.44 9.64
CA VAL A 58 -3.61 -0.28 10.56
C VAL A 58 -5.03 0.28 10.59
N ALA A 59 -5.65 0.46 9.42
CA ALA A 59 -7.04 0.92 9.32
C ALA A 59 -8.02 -0.07 9.97
N GLY A 60 -7.79 -1.37 9.82
CA GLY A 60 -8.54 -2.44 10.49
C GLY A 60 -8.46 -2.33 12.01
N MET A 61 -7.24 -2.24 12.57
CA MET A 61 -7.01 -2.10 14.02
C MET A 61 -7.74 -0.89 14.62
N LEU A 62 -7.71 0.25 13.91
CA LEU A 62 -8.39 1.47 14.34
C LEU A 62 -9.92 1.30 14.33
N ARG A 63 -10.48 0.68 13.28
CA ARG A 63 -11.91 0.44 13.16
C ARG A 63 -12.42 -0.55 14.20
N GLU A 64 -11.69 -1.62 14.45
CA GLU A 64 -11.98 -2.60 15.52
C GLU A 64 -12.02 -1.93 16.89
N ALA A 65 -11.20 -0.90 17.11
CA ALA A 65 -11.21 -0.10 18.33
C ALA A 65 -12.29 1.02 18.33
N GLY A 66 -13.17 1.07 17.33
CA GLY A 66 -14.29 2.01 17.26
C GLY A 66 -13.94 3.39 16.71
N HIS A 67 -12.72 3.61 16.20
CA HIS A 67 -12.36 4.89 15.62
C HIS A 67 -12.94 5.07 14.21
N PRO A 68 -13.50 6.26 13.89
CA PRO A 68 -13.81 6.61 12.51
C PRO A 68 -12.50 6.82 11.73
N VAL A 69 -12.32 6.09 10.63
CA VAL A 69 -11.07 6.05 9.85
C VAL A 69 -11.24 6.67 8.48
N ALA A 70 -10.22 7.40 8.03
CA ALA A 70 -10.06 7.80 6.64
C ALA A 70 -8.67 7.44 6.11
N VAL A 71 -8.60 6.76 4.97
CA VAL A 71 -7.35 6.50 4.26
C VAL A 71 -7.14 7.57 3.20
N LEU A 72 -6.00 8.25 3.26
CA LEU A 72 -5.63 9.31 2.33
C LEU A 72 -4.47 8.87 1.44
N SER A 73 -4.73 8.67 0.15
CA SER A 73 -3.72 8.27 -0.83
C SER A 73 -3.46 9.36 -1.86
N ARG A 74 -2.40 9.17 -2.66
CA ARG A 74 -2.06 10.08 -3.76
C ARG A 74 -2.94 9.89 -4.99
N GLY A 75 -3.48 8.70 -5.18
CA GLY A 75 -4.15 8.31 -6.42
C GLY A 75 -3.16 8.07 -7.56
N TYR A 76 -2.08 7.32 -7.28
CA TYR A 76 -1.09 6.98 -8.30
C TYR A 76 -1.73 6.11 -9.39
N GLY A 77 -1.41 6.41 -10.66
CA GLY A 77 -2.01 5.73 -11.81
C GLY A 77 -3.39 6.27 -12.21
N GLY A 78 -4.11 7.00 -11.33
CA GLY A 78 -5.40 7.60 -11.64
C GLY A 78 -5.29 8.87 -12.48
N SER A 79 -6.38 9.20 -13.21
CA SER A 79 -6.48 10.39 -14.05
C SER A 79 -6.94 11.66 -13.30
N PHE A 80 -7.47 11.53 -12.07
CA PHE A 80 -7.95 12.65 -11.28
C PHE A 80 -6.84 13.66 -10.97
N ARG A 81 -7.13 14.95 -11.15
CA ARG A 81 -6.18 16.07 -10.97
C ARG A 81 -6.67 17.14 -10.00
N GLY A 82 -7.86 16.99 -9.43
CA GLY A 82 -8.44 17.91 -8.45
C GLY A 82 -7.80 17.81 -7.07
N ASP A 83 -8.34 18.56 -6.12
CA ASP A 83 -7.83 18.61 -4.74
C ASP A 83 -8.22 17.36 -3.93
N CYS A 84 -9.44 16.84 -4.10
CA CYS A 84 -9.94 15.67 -3.37
C CYS A 84 -10.98 14.91 -4.21
N LEU A 85 -10.79 13.60 -4.35
CA LEU A 85 -11.77 12.65 -4.86
C LEU A 85 -12.06 11.62 -3.77
N VAL A 86 -13.32 11.50 -3.35
CA VAL A 86 -13.75 10.43 -2.45
C VAL A 86 -13.89 9.15 -3.28
N VAL A 87 -13.12 8.13 -2.92
CA VAL A 87 -13.10 6.80 -3.57
C VAL A 87 -14.07 5.86 -2.89
N SER A 88 -14.16 5.95 -1.56
CA SER A 88 -15.18 5.26 -0.76
C SER A 88 -15.65 6.20 0.34
N ASP A 89 -16.96 6.24 0.56
CA ASP A 89 -17.58 6.99 1.66
C ASP A 89 -17.72 6.15 2.94
N GLY A 90 -17.26 4.90 2.88
CA GLY A 90 -17.37 3.91 3.94
C GLY A 90 -18.46 2.87 3.68
N GLU A 91 -19.49 3.20 2.92
CA GLU A 91 -20.58 2.30 2.53
C GLU A 91 -20.42 1.84 1.08
N ASN A 92 -20.11 2.78 0.20
CA ASN A 92 -20.02 2.57 -1.23
C ASN A 92 -18.64 2.93 -1.79
N VAL A 93 -18.23 2.23 -2.86
CA VAL A 93 -17.10 2.64 -3.70
C VAL A 93 -17.64 3.61 -4.75
N CYS A 94 -17.21 4.88 -4.68
CA CYS A 94 -17.75 6.02 -5.44
C CYS A 94 -16.91 6.38 -6.66
N ALA A 95 -15.73 5.78 -6.83
CA ALA A 95 -14.83 6.06 -7.96
C ALA A 95 -14.17 4.78 -8.46
N ASP A 96 -13.88 4.75 -9.75
CA ASP A 96 -13.19 3.64 -10.40
C ASP A 96 -11.65 3.78 -10.38
N ALA A 97 -10.96 2.72 -10.81
CA ALA A 97 -9.51 2.67 -10.83
C ALA A 97 -8.90 3.63 -11.89
N SER A 98 -9.63 3.96 -12.95
CA SER A 98 -9.15 4.89 -13.98
C SER A 98 -9.06 6.32 -13.45
N ALA A 99 -9.99 6.71 -12.58
CA ALA A 99 -9.98 8.02 -11.94
C ALA A 99 -9.06 8.06 -10.72
N ALA A 100 -9.18 7.09 -9.82
CA ALA A 100 -8.58 7.11 -8.48
C ALA A 100 -7.23 6.38 -8.38
N GLY A 101 -6.94 5.47 -9.30
CA GLY A 101 -5.85 4.49 -9.22
C GLY A 101 -6.28 3.19 -8.55
N ASP A 102 -5.54 2.11 -8.82
CA ASP A 102 -5.89 0.75 -8.39
C ASP A 102 -5.90 0.57 -6.87
N GLU A 103 -4.84 1.03 -6.20
CA GLU A 103 -4.64 0.83 -4.77
C GLU A 103 -5.73 1.50 -3.91
N PRO A 104 -6.14 2.76 -4.17
CA PRO A 104 -7.25 3.38 -3.44
C PRO A 104 -8.59 2.65 -3.62
N VAL A 105 -8.90 2.19 -4.84
CA VAL A 105 -10.13 1.43 -5.09
C VAL A 105 -10.10 0.07 -4.40
N MET A 106 -8.96 -0.61 -4.44
CA MET A 106 -8.75 -1.86 -3.70
C MET A 106 -8.93 -1.65 -2.18
N LEU A 107 -8.36 -0.57 -1.61
CA LEU A 107 -8.55 -0.23 -0.19
C LEU A 107 -10.02 0.08 0.11
N GLY A 108 -10.73 0.83 -0.75
CA GLY A 108 -12.16 1.11 -0.58
C GLY A 108 -13.01 -0.16 -0.53
N ARG A 109 -12.70 -1.14 -1.39
CA ARG A 109 -13.38 -2.45 -1.40
C ARG A 109 -13.03 -3.32 -0.18
N SER A 110 -11.80 -3.20 0.36
CA SER A 110 -11.32 -4.05 1.45
C SER A 110 -11.59 -3.50 2.86
N LEU A 111 -11.98 -2.22 2.97
CA LEU A 111 -12.16 -1.52 4.24
C LEU A 111 -13.58 -0.93 4.36
N PRO A 112 -14.64 -1.77 4.40
CA PRO A 112 -15.99 -1.27 4.63
C PRO A 112 -16.05 -0.47 5.94
N GLY A 113 -16.73 0.67 5.96
CA GLY A 113 -16.79 1.60 7.09
C GLY A 113 -15.65 2.62 7.16
N ALA A 114 -14.62 2.53 6.30
CA ALA A 114 -13.57 3.54 6.20
C ALA A 114 -13.79 4.43 4.98
N VAL A 115 -13.62 5.74 5.15
CA VAL A 115 -13.55 6.68 4.03
C VAL A 115 -12.20 6.48 3.33
N VAL A 116 -12.20 6.42 2.00
CA VAL A 116 -10.97 6.42 1.20
C VAL A 116 -11.01 7.61 0.25
N ALA A 117 -9.98 8.45 0.27
CA ALA A 117 -9.92 9.64 -0.57
C ALA A 117 -8.52 9.84 -1.17
N VAL A 118 -8.48 10.41 -2.38
CA VAL A 118 -7.24 10.64 -3.11
C VAL A 118 -7.05 12.11 -3.49
N GLY A 119 -5.78 12.50 -3.55
CA GLY A 119 -5.33 13.79 -4.05
C GLY A 119 -3.86 14.03 -3.76
N ARG A 120 -3.23 14.89 -4.57
CA ARG A 120 -1.79 15.16 -4.45
C ARG A 120 -1.42 15.85 -3.13
N ARG A 121 -2.31 16.66 -2.59
CA ARG A 121 -2.17 17.43 -1.35
C ARG A 121 -2.97 16.77 -0.23
N ARG A 122 -2.40 15.74 0.47
CA ARG A 122 -3.10 15.03 1.57
C ARG A 122 -3.57 15.94 2.68
N ASP A 123 -2.92 17.08 2.90
CA ASP A 123 -3.42 18.11 3.81
C ASP A 123 -4.76 18.72 3.36
N ARG A 124 -4.97 18.94 2.05
CA ARG A 124 -6.25 19.39 1.49
C ARG A 124 -7.28 18.27 1.47
N VAL A 125 -6.85 17.07 1.09
CA VAL A 125 -7.72 15.87 1.10
C VAL A 125 -8.26 15.63 2.50
N GLY A 126 -7.41 15.65 3.52
CA GLY A 126 -7.82 15.43 4.91
C GLY A 126 -8.84 16.48 5.38
N ARG A 127 -8.60 17.76 5.10
CA ARG A 127 -9.58 18.84 5.43
C ARG A 127 -10.92 18.66 4.71
N ALA A 128 -10.90 18.28 3.43
CA ALA A 128 -12.13 18.01 2.69
C ALA A 128 -12.90 16.82 3.26
N VAL A 129 -12.19 15.77 3.68
CA VAL A 129 -12.77 14.60 4.35
C VAL A 129 -13.37 14.99 5.70
N GLU A 130 -12.66 15.76 6.53
CA GLU A 130 -13.16 16.23 7.83
C GLU A 130 -14.38 17.15 7.68
N ALA A 131 -14.37 18.03 6.68
CA ALA A 131 -15.51 18.92 6.41
C ALA A 131 -16.77 18.15 6.00
N ARG A 132 -16.62 17.03 5.29
CA ARG A 132 -17.76 16.23 4.79
C ARG A 132 -18.22 15.15 5.77
N PHE A 133 -17.29 14.52 6.48
CA PHE A 133 -17.55 13.31 7.27
C PHE A 133 -17.26 13.48 8.77
N GLY A 134 -16.81 14.66 9.20
CA GLY A 134 -16.36 14.92 10.57
C GLY A 134 -14.93 14.45 10.84
N PRO A 135 -14.37 14.75 12.04
CA PRO A 135 -13.04 14.36 12.45
C PRO A 135 -12.86 12.85 12.43
N ARG A 136 -11.71 12.39 11.92
CA ARG A 136 -11.36 10.96 11.75
C ARG A 136 -9.89 10.73 12.03
N VAL A 137 -9.52 9.49 12.35
CA VAL A 137 -8.13 9.08 12.31
C VAL A 137 -7.72 8.88 10.84
N HIS A 138 -6.74 9.66 10.39
CA HIS A 138 -6.26 9.62 9.01
C HIS A 138 -5.07 8.67 8.88
N VAL A 139 -5.18 7.66 8.01
CA VAL A 139 -4.08 6.78 7.62
C VAL A 139 -3.56 7.22 6.27
N LEU A 140 -2.31 7.69 6.20
CA LEU A 140 -1.69 8.09 4.94
C LEU A 140 -1.10 6.86 4.25
N ASP A 141 -1.57 6.58 3.05
CA ASP A 141 -0.93 5.64 2.14
C ASP A 141 0.20 6.36 1.38
N ASP A 142 1.41 5.79 1.42
CA ASP A 142 2.65 6.36 0.89
C ASP A 142 2.95 7.76 1.48
N GLY A 143 2.83 7.87 2.81
CA GLY A 143 2.86 9.15 3.54
C GLY A 143 4.24 9.63 3.97
N PHE A 144 5.29 8.79 4.04
CA PHE A 144 6.55 9.10 4.73
C PHE A 144 7.27 10.34 4.19
N GLN A 145 7.25 10.59 2.86
CA GLN A 145 7.80 11.78 2.24
C GLN A 145 6.85 12.98 2.23
N HIS A 146 5.59 12.82 2.69
CA HIS A 146 4.61 13.91 2.68
C HIS A 146 4.72 14.79 3.93
N LEU A 147 5.87 15.42 4.13
CA LEU A 147 6.24 16.18 5.33
C LEU A 147 5.39 17.45 5.58
N ARG A 148 4.62 17.89 4.59
CA ARG A 148 3.72 19.05 4.69
C ARG A 148 2.55 18.83 5.66
N LEU A 149 2.14 17.60 5.90
CA LEU A 149 1.12 17.23 6.88
C LEU A 149 1.81 16.68 8.12
N ALA A 150 1.49 17.24 9.28
CA ALA A 150 2.00 16.75 10.56
C ALA A 150 1.44 15.36 10.86
N ARG A 151 2.27 14.45 11.33
CA ARG A 151 1.91 13.07 11.69
C ARG A 151 2.07 12.87 13.19
N ASP A 152 1.25 11.99 13.73
CA ASP A 152 1.28 11.57 15.12
C ASP A 152 1.99 10.22 15.28
N LEU A 153 2.11 9.44 14.17
CA LEU A 153 2.90 8.20 14.08
C LEU A 153 3.39 7.99 12.64
N ASP A 154 4.68 7.70 12.48
CA ASP A 154 5.30 7.34 11.20
C ASP A 154 5.72 5.85 11.21
N LEU A 155 5.04 5.03 10.40
CA LEU A 155 5.36 3.62 10.14
C LEU A 155 6.08 3.51 8.79
N VAL A 156 7.25 2.86 8.76
CA VAL A 156 8.04 2.71 7.54
C VAL A 156 8.23 1.24 7.20
N CYS A 157 7.69 0.81 6.08
CA CYS A 157 7.96 -0.52 5.53
C CYS A 157 9.33 -0.51 4.83
N ALA A 158 10.18 -1.46 5.14
CA ALA A 158 11.49 -1.63 4.54
C ALA A 158 11.81 -3.10 4.30
N SER A 159 12.71 -3.37 3.37
CA SER A 159 13.31 -4.67 3.12
C SER A 159 14.82 -4.59 3.25
N ALA A 160 15.53 -5.74 3.39
CA ALA A 160 16.98 -5.76 3.41
C ALA A 160 17.59 -5.09 2.17
N ARG A 161 16.93 -5.24 1.00
CA ARG A 161 17.38 -4.58 -0.22
C ARG A 161 17.36 -3.05 -0.10
N ASP A 162 16.34 -2.48 0.57
CA ASP A 162 16.24 -1.03 0.75
C ASP A 162 17.35 -0.48 1.65
N LEU A 163 17.89 -1.32 2.55
CA LEU A 163 18.93 -0.92 3.51
C LEU A 163 20.32 -0.78 2.89
N VAL A 164 20.56 -1.43 1.75
CA VAL A 164 21.84 -1.39 1.02
C VAL A 164 21.72 -0.63 -0.31
N ASP A 165 20.52 -0.16 -0.66
CA ASP A 165 20.26 0.56 -1.92
C ASP A 165 20.67 2.04 -1.80
N ARG A 166 20.69 2.74 -2.93
CA ARG A 166 21.13 4.13 -3.05
C ARG A 166 19.96 5.05 -3.41
N PRO A 167 20.07 6.34 -3.09
CA PRO A 167 19.10 7.32 -3.57
C PRO A 167 19.04 7.41 -5.10
N LEU A 168 17.85 7.76 -5.61
CA LEU A 168 17.64 8.07 -7.03
C LEU A 168 18.62 9.14 -7.50
N PRO A 169 19.14 9.06 -8.74
CA PRO A 169 18.91 8.03 -9.74
C PRO A 169 19.88 6.83 -9.66
N ALA A 170 20.79 6.79 -8.66
CA ALA A 170 21.79 5.75 -8.52
C ALA A 170 21.24 4.41 -8.00
N GLY A 171 20.07 4.44 -7.38
CA GLY A 171 19.31 3.29 -6.87
C GLY A 171 17.82 3.61 -6.86
N ARG A 172 17.07 3.00 -5.94
CA ARG A 172 15.60 3.11 -5.86
C ARG A 172 15.11 3.96 -4.69
N LEU A 173 16.00 4.44 -3.83
CA LEU A 173 15.57 5.16 -2.64
C LEU A 173 15.14 6.59 -2.97
N ARG A 174 14.00 7.01 -2.41
CA ARG A 174 13.50 8.41 -2.42
C ARG A 174 14.22 9.29 -1.38
N GLU A 175 14.82 8.67 -0.38
CA GLU A 175 15.64 9.27 0.66
C GLU A 175 16.69 8.25 1.10
N SER A 176 17.82 8.69 1.66
CA SER A 176 18.80 7.77 2.22
C SER A 176 18.24 6.99 3.41
N THR A 177 18.88 5.88 3.77
CA THR A 177 18.52 5.07 4.93
C THR A 177 18.58 5.84 6.26
N ALA A 178 19.36 6.93 6.34
CA ALA A 178 19.35 7.84 7.48
C ALA A 178 17.95 8.43 7.78
N ALA A 179 17.05 8.46 6.79
CA ALA A 179 15.67 8.89 6.99
C ALA A 179 14.88 7.99 7.95
N LEU A 180 15.29 6.73 8.14
CA LEU A 180 14.70 5.80 9.12
C LEU A 180 14.78 6.34 10.56
N ALA A 181 15.70 7.27 10.85
CA ALA A 181 15.76 7.94 12.13
C ALA A 181 14.48 8.72 12.48
N ARG A 182 13.65 9.08 11.48
CA ARG A 182 12.37 9.76 11.69
C ARG A 182 11.19 8.80 11.92
N ALA A 183 11.36 7.53 11.60
CA ALA A 183 10.30 6.53 11.78
C ALA A 183 10.08 6.23 13.27
N ASP A 184 8.84 6.17 13.70
CA ASP A 184 8.48 5.69 15.04
C ASP A 184 8.59 4.16 15.11
N LEU A 185 8.15 3.47 14.05
CA LEU A 185 8.32 2.02 13.88
C LEU A 185 8.79 1.71 12.44
N ILE A 186 9.66 0.71 12.34
CA ILE A 186 10.18 0.18 11.08
C ILE A 186 9.63 -1.25 10.94
N LEU A 187 8.82 -1.48 9.91
CA LEU A 187 8.26 -2.78 9.60
C LEU A 187 9.15 -3.45 8.55
N LEU A 188 9.98 -4.41 8.99
CA LEU A 188 10.94 -5.10 8.15
C LEU A 188 10.37 -6.40 7.58
N ASP A 189 10.53 -6.59 6.26
CA ASP A 189 10.22 -7.86 5.59
C ASP A 189 11.06 -8.98 6.21
N ALA A 190 10.39 -9.94 6.86
CA ALA A 190 11.02 -10.97 7.68
C ALA A 190 11.75 -12.07 6.87
N ASP A 191 11.52 -12.12 5.56
CA ASP A 191 12.13 -13.10 4.68
C ASP A 191 13.61 -12.78 4.37
N ASP A 192 14.09 -11.60 4.82
CA ASP A 192 15.44 -11.13 4.60
C ASP A 192 16.37 -11.45 5.78
N ALA A 193 17.30 -12.39 5.59
CA ALA A 193 18.28 -12.79 6.60
C ALA A 193 19.23 -11.65 7.06
N SER A 194 19.27 -10.54 6.31
CA SER A 194 20.17 -9.39 6.57
C SER A 194 19.67 -8.42 7.67
N VAL A 195 18.53 -8.72 8.29
CA VAL A 195 17.82 -7.81 9.25
C VAL A 195 18.61 -7.61 10.55
N ALA A 196 19.51 -8.54 10.92
CA ALA A 196 20.23 -8.47 12.20
C ALA A 196 21.06 -7.18 12.39
N GLY A 197 21.67 -6.64 11.32
CA GLY A 197 22.47 -5.41 11.38
C GLY A 197 21.63 -4.13 11.58
N VAL A 198 20.39 -4.12 11.07
CA VAL A 198 19.50 -2.94 11.21
C VAL A 198 18.85 -2.90 12.56
N ALA A 199 18.49 -4.06 13.11
CA ALA A 199 17.94 -4.17 14.45
C ALA A 199 18.87 -3.56 15.51
N GLY A 200 20.19 -3.65 15.35
CA GLY A 200 21.18 -3.03 16.23
C GLY A 200 21.12 -1.49 16.26
N ALA A 201 21.03 -0.86 15.08
CA ALA A 201 21.00 0.61 14.95
C ALA A 201 19.64 1.23 15.32
N HIS A 202 18.55 0.44 15.25
CA HIS A 202 17.17 0.87 15.50
C HIS A 202 16.48 0.01 16.56
N ALA A 203 17.25 -0.50 17.55
CA ALA A 203 16.72 -1.35 18.62
C ALA A 203 15.46 -0.73 19.26
N GLY A 204 14.47 -1.56 19.50
CA GLY A 204 13.21 -1.13 20.08
C GLY A 204 12.23 -0.43 19.12
N ARG A 205 12.57 -0.24 17.82
CA ARG A 205 11.65 0.35 16.82
C ARG A 205 11.39 -0.55 15.62
N VAL A 206 12.02 -1.71 15.57
CA VAL A 206 11.89 -2.67 14.48
C VAL A 206 10.86 -3.72 14.87
N LEU A 207 9.90 -3.95 13.98
CA LEU A 207 8.94 -5.05 14.01
C LEU A 207 9.10 -5.87 12.73
N ARG A 208 9.01 -7.18 12.83
CA ARG A 208 9.07 -8.03 11.63
C ARG A 208 7.73 -8.03 10.92
N LEU A 209 7.78 -7.78 9.63
CA LEU A 209 6.63 -7.79 8.73
C LEU A 209 6.66 -9.06 7.89
N ARG A 210 5.55 -9.77 7.84
CA ARG A 210 5.34 -10.92 6.97
C ARG A 210 4.16 -10.66 6.04
N ARG A 211 4.18 -11.28 4.90
CA ARG A 211 3.07 -11.32 3.98
C ARG A 211 2.38 -12.68 4.08
N ARG A 212 1.11 -12.68 4.42
CA ARG A 212 0.32 -13.90 4.56
C ARG A 212 -0.77 -13.97 3.49
N VAL A 213 -0.86 -15.10 2.82
CA VAL A 213 -1.99 -15.42 1.96
C VAL A 213 -3.17 -15.80 2.84
N VAL A 214 -4.29 -15.10 2.66
CA VAL A 214 -5.54 -15.36 3.42
C VAL A 214 -6.31 -16.50 2.76
N GLY A 215 -6.50 -16.46 1.43
CA GLY A 215 -7.27 -17.43 0.68
C GLY A 215 -7.75 -16.86 -0.65
N PHE A 216 -8.70 -17.57 -1.24
CA PHE A 216 -9.35 -17.19 -2.49
C PHE A 216 -10.74 -16.61 -2.19
N PHE A 217 -11.08 -15.51 -2.88
CA PHE A 217 -12.34 -14.79 -2.67
C PHE A 217 -13.01 -14.50 -4.00
N GLY A 218 -14.32 -14.53 -4.04
CA GLY A 218 -15.08 -14.05 -5.18
C GLY A 218 -15.07 -12.50 -5.28
N PRO A 219 -15.54 -11.96 -6.43
CA PRO A 219 -15.73 -10.51 -6.58
C PRO A 219 -16.72 -9.91 -5.56
N ASP A 220 -17.64 -10.73 -5.06
CA ASP A 220 -18.59 -10.40 -3.99
C ASP A 220 -17.94 -10.31 -2.59
N GLY A 221 -16.67 -10.62 -2.49
CA GLY A 221 -15.92 -10.62 -1.24
C GLY A 221 -16.10 -11.85 -0.37
N ALA A 222 -16.90 -12.83 -0.78
CA ALA A 222 -17.05 -14.08 -0.04
C ALA A 222 -15.87 -15.02 -0.30
N GLU A 223 -15.45 -15.74 0.74
CA GLU A 223 -14.41 -16.76 0.65
C GLU A 223 -14.88 -17.94 -0.24
N ARG A 224 -13.96 -18.47 -1.00
CA ARG A 224 -14.19 -19.58 -1.92
C ARG A 224 -13.12 -20.67 -1.70
N PRO A 225 -13.45 -21.93 -1.96
CA PRO A 225 -12.46 -22.99 -1.95
C PRO A 225 -11.37 -22.73 -3.00
N ALA A 226 -10.19 -23.27 -2.76
CA ALA A 226 -9.11 -23.22 -3.73
C ALA A 226 -9.54 -23.94 -5.01
N PRO A 227 -9.30 -23.35 -6.20
CA PRO A 227 -9.61 -23.98 -7.47
C PRO A 227 -8.67 -25.16 -7.70
N ALA A 228 -9.17 -26.21 -8.34
CA ALA A 228 -8.36 -27.40 -8.62
C ALA A 228 -7.37 -27.15 -9.77
N ARG A 229 -7.80 -26.37 -10.79
CA ARG A 229 -7.03 -26.14 -12.00
C ARG A 229 -7.17 -24.69 -12.52
N PRO A 230 -6.65 -23.69 -11.78
CA PRO A 230 -6.79 -22.28 -12.14
C PRO A 230 -5.95 -21.88 -13.36
N PHE A 231 -6.40 -20.85 -14.05
CA PHE A 231 -5.58 -20.07 -14.98
C PHE A 231 -5.22 -18.74 -14.31
N LEU A 232 -3.92 -18.40 -14.23
CA LEU A 232 -3.46 -17.22 -13.51
C LEU A 232 -3.42 -15.99 -14.41
N LEU A 233 -4.01 -14.91 -13.97
CA LEU A 233 -4.03 -13.61 -14.66
C LEU A 233 -3.40 -12.54 -13.78
N SER A 234 -2.36 -11.86 -14.26
CA SER A 234 -1.73 -10.79 -13.50
C SER A 234 -1.19 -9.67 -14.38
N GLY A 235 -1.33 -8.42 -13.88
CA GLY A 235 -0.77 -7.19 -14.44
C GLY A 235 -0.10 -6.38 -13.33
N ILE A 236 0.84 -7.00 -12.60
CA ILE A 236 1.58 -6.43 -11.48
C ILE A 236 3.09 -6.49 -11.70
N ALA A 237 3.84 -5.66 -10.97
CA ALA A 237 5.31 -5.54 -11.11
C ALA A 237 6.09 -6.83 -10.80
N ARG A 238 5.50 -7.78 -10.03
CA ARG A 238 6.16 -9.03 -9.61
C ARG A 238 5.22 -10.22 -9.75
N PRO A 239 4.92 -10.66 -10.99
CA PRO A 239 4.00 -11.77 -11.24
C PRO A 239 4.48 -13.09 -10.65
N GLU A 240 5.82 -13.29 -10.58
CA GLU A 240 6.43 -14.48 -9.99
C GLU A 240 6.07 -14.68 -8.51
N ARG A 241 5.92 -13.60 -7.74
CA ARG A 241 5.46 -13.67 -6.35
C ARG A 241 4.02 -14.17 -6.26
N PHE A 242 3.14 -13.65 -7.10
CA PHE A 242 1.75 -14.07 -7.16
C PHE A 242 1.64 -15.56 -7.57
N HIS A 243 2.41 -15.98 -8.57
CA HIS A 243 2.45 -17.38 -8.98
C HIS A 243 2.96 -18.28 -7.84
N GLY A 244 4.03 -17.86 -7.14
CA GLY A 244 4.55 -18.57 -5.98
C GLY A 244 3.57 -18.67 -4.81
N ASP A 245 2.67 -17.71 -4.65
CA ASP A 245 1.63 -17.75 -3.63
C ASP A 245 0.48 -18.70 -4.00
N VAL A 246 0.09 -18.77 -5.28
CA VAL A 246 -1.03 -19.60 -5.74
C VAL A 246 -0.61 -21.06 -5.86
N THR A 247 0.52 -21.34 -6.51
CA THR A 247 0.95 -22.70 -6.89
C THR A 247 0.89 -23.73 -5.74
N PRO A 248 1.38 -23.45 -4.53
CA PRO A 248 1.34 -24.44 -3.44
C PRO A 248 -0.06 -24.65 -2.83
N ARG A 249 -1.07 -23.89 -3.27
CA ARG A 249 -2.44 -23.89 -2.72
C ARG A 249 -3.47 -24.49 -3.65
N VAL A 250 -3.08 -24.84 -4.86
CA VAL A 250 -3.95 -25.39 -5.90
C VAL A 250 -3.43 -26.73 -6.39
N GLY A 251 -4.28 -27.53 -7.05
CA GLY A 251 -3.87 -28.84 -7.56
C GLY A 251 -2.88 -28.72 -8.73
N HIS A 252 -3.22 -27.93 -9.74
CA HIS A 252 -2.40 -27.73 -10.92
C HIS A 252 -2.74 -26.41 -11.62
N VAL A 253 -1.75 -25.60 -11.93
CA VAL A 253 -1.94 -24.37 -12.70
C VAL A 253 -2.11 -24.71 -14.19
N ALA A 254 -3.29 -24.44 -14.76
CA ALA A 254 -3.64 -24.74 -16.15
C ALA A 254 -2.84 -23.87 -17.15
N GLY A 255 -2.48 -22.65 -16.74
CA GLY A 255 -1.72 -21.72 -17.57
C GLY A 255 -1.66 -20.33 -16.95
N THR A 256 -0.97 -19.43 -17.64
CA THR A 256 -0.76 -18.07 -17.15
C THR A 256 -0.93 -17.01 -18.25
N ALA A 257 -1.43 -15.84 -17.88
CA ALA A 257 -1.40 -14.62 -18.68
C ALA A 257 -0.80 -13.50 -17.84
N VAL A 258 0.35 -13.00 -18.27
CA VAL A 258 1.09 -11.93 -17.59
C VAL A 258 1.08 -10.69 -18.46
N PHE A 259 0.64 -9.58 -17.89
CA PHE A 259 0.62 -8.25 -18.50
C PHE A 259 1.57 -7.30 -17.75
N GLY A 260 1.81 -6.14 -18.33
CA GLY A 260 2.62 -5.10 -17.66
C GLY A 260 1.97 -4.58 -16.38
N ASP A 261 2.80 -4.00 -15.47
CA ASP A 261 2.26 -3.39 -14.25
C ASP A 261 1.29 -2.24 -14.60
N HIS A 262 0.18 -2.17 -13.88
CA HIS A 262 -0.93 -1.23 -14.11
C HIS A 262 -1.60 -1.34 -15.51
N HIS A 263 -1.56 -2.53 -16.13
CA HIS A 263 -2.19 -2.75 -17.42
C HIS A 263 -3.70 -2.46 -17.39
N ALA A 264 -4.18 -1.70 -18.35
CA ALA A 264 -5.62 -1.44 -18.56
C ALA A 264 -6.20 -2.56 -19.40
N PHE A 265 -6.79 -3.56 -18.75
CA PHE A 265 -7.36 -4.73 -19.44
C PHE A 265 -8.54 -4.35 -20.33
N THR A 266 -8.51 -4.79 -21.57
CA THR A 266 -9.63 -4.63 -22.49
C THR A 266 -10.53 -5.88 -22.51
N PRO A 267 -11.84 -5.74 -22.85
CA PRO A 267 -12.72 -6.90 -23.01
C PRO A 267 -12.21 -7.93 -24.03
N GLN A 268 -11.56 -7.47 -25.11
CA GLN A 268 -11.01 -8.34 -26.15
C GLN A 268 -9.81 -9.16 -25.64
N GLU A 269 -8.91 -8.56 -24.88
CA GLU A 269 -7.78 -9.27 -24.25
C GLU A 269 -8.29 -10.34 -23.29
N LEU A 270 -9.28 -10.00 -22.46
CA LEU A 270 -9.85 -10.97 -21.51
C LEU A 270 -10.59 -12.11 -22.21
N ALA A 271 -11.32 -11.85 -23.28
CA ALA A 271 -11.94 -12.92 -24.09
C ALA A 271 -10.86 -13.89 -24.64
N GLY A 272 -9.72 -13.36 -25.07
CA GLY A 272 -8.58 -14.18 -25.48
C GLY A 272 -7.96 -14.99 -24.32
N VAL A 273 -7.87 -14.40 -23.12
CA VAL A 273 -7.42 -15.11 -21.91
C VAL A 273 -8.40 -16.22 -21.55
N GLU A 274 -9.71 -15.95 -21.53
CA GLU A 274 -10.74 -16.95 -21.23
C GLU A 274 -10.75 -18.11 -22.22
N THR A 275 -10.54 -17.82 -23.51
CA THR A 275 -10.43 -18.86 -24.56
C THR A 275 -9.26 -19.79 -24.26
N ARG A 276 -8.07 -19.23 -23.96
CA ARG A 276 -6.90 -20.04 -23.58
C ARG A 276 -7.12 -20.81 -22.29
N ALA A 277 -7.77 -20.20 -21.30
CA ALA A 277 -8.07 -20.83 -20.04
C ALA A 277 -9.00 -22.06 -20.23
N ARG A 278 -10.08 -21.92 -21.03
CA ARG A 278 -10.99 -23.04 -21.37
C ARG A 278 -10.27 -24.14 -22.12
N GLN A 279 -9.46 -23.80 -23.14
CA GLN A 279 -8.66 -24.77 -23.90
C GLN A 279 -7.68 -25.54 -22.99
N ALA A 280 -7.14 -24.89 -21.98
CA ALA A 280 -6.29 -25.53 -20.97
C ALA A 280 -7.08 -26.32 -19.92
N GLY A 281 -8.42 -26.32 -19.96
CA GLY A 281 -9.29 -27.00 -19.00
C GLY A 281 -9.26 -26.35 -17.63
N ALA A 282 -9.14 -25.02 -17.57
CA ALA A 282 -9.17 -24.28 -16.30
C ALA A 282 -10.60 -24.22 -15.73
N ASP A 283 -10.70 -24.38 -14.41
CA ASP A 283 -11.96 -24.27 -13.66
C ASP A 283 -12.25 -22.84 -13.18
N ALA A 284 -11.22 -21.98 -13.07
CA ALA A 284 -11.36 -20.58 -12.67
C ALA A 284 -10.22 -19.72 -13.24
N LEU A 285 -10.46 -18.41 -13.34
CA LEU A 285 -9.41 -17.40 -13.42
C LEU A 285 -9.02 -16.98 -12.00
N VAL A 286 -7.72 -16.96 -11.70
CA VAL A 286 -7.21 -16.43 -10.42
C VAL A 286 -6.39 -15.19 -10.70
N THR A 287 -6.68 -14.12 -9.95
CA THR A 287 -5.99 -12.83 -10.10
C THR A 287 -5.65 -12.20 -8.75
N THR A 288 -4.96 -11.07 -8.77
CA THR A 288 -4.64 -10.28 -7.58
C THR A 288 -5.77 -9.30 -7.22
N ALA A 289 -5.84 -8.87 -5.95
CA ALA A 289 -6.80 -7.82 -5.56
C ALA A 289 -6.55 -6.48 -6.29
N LYS A 290 -5.29 -6.19 -6.66
CA LYS A 290 -4.91 -4.99 -7.43
C LYS A 290 -5.42 -5.08 -8.87
N ASP A 291 -5.34 -6.24 -9.50
CA ASP A 291 -5.82 -6.42 -10.88
C ASP A 291 -7.35 -6.48 -10.93
N ALA A 292 -7.97 -7.15 -9.97
CA ALA A 292 -9.43 -7.34 -9.92
C ALA A 292 -10.25 -6.04 -9.96
N VAL A 293 -9.69 -4.90 -9.54
CA VAL A 293 -10.38 -3.60 -9.59
C VAL A 293 -10.40 -2.98 -10.99
N ARG A 294 -9.59 -3.53 -11.93
CA ARG A 294 -9.44 -3.06 -13.31
C ARG A 294 -10.01 -4.01 -14.34
N LEU A 295 -10.34 -5.25 -13.91
CA LEU A 295 -10.84 -6.25 -14.84
C LEU A 295 -12.26 -5.92 -15.32
N PRO A 296 -12.51 -5.89 -16.63
CA PRO A 296 -13.85 -6.02 -17.17
C PRO A 296 -14.52 -7.32 -16.69
N PRO A 297 -15.86 -7.42 -16.77
CA PRO A 297 -16.56 -8.66 -16.48
C PRO A 297 -16.01 -9.85 -17.28
N VAL A 298 -15.86 -10.99 -16.62
CA VAL A 298 -15.41 -12.26 -17.19
C VAL A 298 -16.50 -13.32 -17.02
N SER A 299 -16.52 -14.31 -17.88
CA SER A 299 -17.53 -15.39 -17.87
C SER A 299 -17.06 -16.65 -17.14
N LEU A 300 -15.76 -16.87 -17.00
CA LEU A 300 -15.22 -17.90 -16.12
C LEU A 300 -15.33 -17.45 -14.64
N PRO A 301 -15.46 -18.38 -13.69
CA PRO A 301 -15.38 -18.07 -12.27
C PRO A 301 -14.10 -17.26 -11.98
N LEU A 302 -14.25 -16.05 -11.41
CA LEU A 302 -13.14 -15.20 -11.05
C LEU A 302 -12.86 -15.33 -9.54
N LEU A 303 -11.62 -15.68 -9.21
CA LEU A 303 -11.14 -15.76 -7.85
C LEU A 303 -10.01 -14.77 -7.63
N ILE A 304 -10.04 -14.10 -6.50
CA ILE A 304 -9.08 -13.08 -6.09
C ILE A 304 -8.24 -13.67 -4.96
N LEU A 305 -6.94 -13.79 -5.18
CA LEU A 305 -6.03 -14.14 -4.10
C LEU A 305 -5.89 -12.95 -3.14
N ARG A 306 -6.32 -13.11 -1.91
CA ARG A 306 -6.14 -12.09 -0.88
C ARG A 306 -4.89 -12.34 -0.06
N ILE A 307 -4.16 -11.27 0.15
CA ILE A 307 -2.98 -11.23 1.01
C ILE A 307 -3.19 -10.19 2.10
N THR A 308 -2.62 -10.43 3.27
CA THR A 308 -2.58 -9.49 4.39
C THR A 308 -1.16 -9.29 4.88
N ALA A 309 -0.94 -8.18 5.57
CA ALA A 309 0.25 -7.97 6.38
C ALA A 309 0.06 -8.65 7.74
N GLU A 310 1.10 -9.30 8.22
CA GLU A 310 1.20 -9.90 9.55
C GLU A 310 2.46 -9.35 10.21
N VAL A 311 2.37 -8.98 11.47
CA VAL A 311 3.49 -8.43 12.24
C VAL A 311 3.72 -9.29 13.45
N ASP A 312 4.95 -9.77 13.66
CA ASP A 312 5.27 -10.73 14.74
C ASP A 312 4.92 -10.20 16.14
N GLU A 313 5.05 -8.88 16.35
CA GLU A 313 4.69 -8.19 17.60
C GLU A 313 3.42 -7.34 17.39
N GLU A 314 2.34 -7.92 16.85
CA GLU A 314 1.10 -7.20 16.57
C GLU A 314 0.54 -6.42 17.79
N PRO A 315 0.53 -6.94 19.02
CA PRO A 315 0.06 -6.19 20.19
C PRO A 315 0.79 -4.88 20.39
N ARG A 316 2.09 -4.86 20.14
CA ARG A 316 2.93 -3.65 20.24
C ARG A 316 2.63 -2.65 19.12
N LEU A 317 2.42 -3.13 17.89
CA LEU A 317 1.97 -2.26 16.80
C LEU A 317 0.61 -1.64 17.13
N ARG A 318 -0.34 -2.46 17.59
CA ARG A 318 -1.70 -2.04 17.98
C ARG A 318 -1.66 -0.98 19.08
N GLU A 319 -0.88 -1.20 20.14
CA GLU A 319 -0.69 -0.22 21.23
C GLU A 319 -0.22 1.14 20.68
N ARG A 320 0.81 1.15 19.83
CA ARG A 320 1.36 2.39 19.25
C ARG A 320 0.36 3.08 18.33
N VAL A 321 -0.39 2.32 17.54
CA VAL A 321 -1.44 2.83 16.63
C VAL A 321 -2.57 3.47 17.44
N LEU A 322 -3.09 2.78 18.45
CA LEU A 322 -4.19 3.30 19.29
C LEU A 322 -3.76 4.49 20.15
N ALA A 323 -2.55 4.47 20.71
CA ALA A 323 -1.99 5.62 21.42
C ALA A 323 -1.87 6.86 20.52
N ALA A 324 -1.52 6.69 19.26
CA ALA A 324 -1.48 7.80 18.30
C ALA A 324 -2.89 8.30 17.94
N ALA A 325 -3.87 7.41 17.82
CA ALA A 325 -5.26 7.78 17.55
C ALA A 325 -5.89 8.62 18.68
N GLY A 326 -5.57 8.32 19.93
CA GLY A 326 -6.08 9.01 21.12
C GLY A 326 -5.50 10.42 21.35
N ARG A 327 -4.39 10.79 20.70
CA ARG A 327 -3.68 12.06 20.98
C ARG A 327 -4.47 13.32 20.65
N ARG A 328 -5.50 13.24 19.78
CA ARG A 328 -6.31 14.39 19.36
C ARG A 328 -7.80 14.22 19.62
N GLY A 329 -8.24 13.08 20.12
CA GLY A 329 -9.63 12.84 20.52
C GLY A 329 -10.03 13.46 21.86
N SER A 330 -9.10 14.08 22.59
CA SER A 330 -9.28 14.65 23.92
C SER A 330 -9.19 16.18 23.98
N ALA A 331 -9.44 16.86 22.86
CA ALA A 331 -9.72 18.29 22.94
C ALA A 331 -11.22 18.48 23.19
N PRO A 332 -11.62 19.28 24.23
CA PRO A 332 -13.01 19.50 24.62
C PRO A 332 -13.81 20.20 23.53
#